data_227ca07d11a6f25f074bb41d4308c5b8
#
_entry.id   227ca07d11a6f25f074bb41d4308c5b8
#
_cell.length_a   1.000
_cell.length_b   1.000
_cell.length_c   1.000
_cell.angle_alpha   90.00
_cell.angle_beta   90.00
_cell.angle_gamma   90.00
#
_symmetry.space_group_name_H-M   'P 1'
#
loop_
_entity.id
_entity.type
_entity.pdbx_description
1 polymer ?
#
loop_
_entity_poly.entity_id
_entity_poly.type
_entity_poly.pdbx_seq_one_letter_code
_entity_poly.pdbx_strand_id
1 'polypeptide(L)'
;MINEITPIETYTVKGKQVYVKRDDLMGDGTVHPPWGKLTALWNVLTSINPSKPLIHLSVYGSWSGWALAEVSKELNYEFIMAYPDSSKFPQHILEKSKNVLPIKPNMMNVMYNKVGQIAREKDYIRLPYAFDHGAYIATQRQRLREVKKELDFDHLVVSSGSGVTCLGLMLEHEPWASLLDPRNTRTFHTVNVSGEDTIKKKFLKHQIQPSEQIEIVKSEFEFDDMMESYETPFPCNEFWDKKAWYWLEQNIEKFEGEILFWNLGGNW
;
A
#
# COMPACT_ATOMS: atom_id res chain seq x y z
N MET A 1 14.60 -12.73 -7.60
CA MET A 1 13.12 -12.65 -7.52
C MET A 1 12.61 -11.42 -6.75
N ILE A 2 13.08 -11.11 -5.56
CA ILE A 2 12.50 -10.04 -4.70
C ILE A 2 12.94 -8.62 -5.09
N ASN A 3 13.96 -8.46 -5.90
CA ASN A 3 14.49 -7.17 -6.35
C ASN A 3 14.08 -6.80 -7.79
N GLU A 4 13.10 -7.48 -8.36
CA GLU A 4 12.63 -7.15 -9.70
C GLU A 4 11.87 -5.81 -9.70
N ILE A 5 12.20 -4.98 -10.66
CA ILE A 5 11.51 -3.71 -10.90
C ILE A 5 10.22 -4.05 -11.64
N THR A 6 9.09 -3.77 -11.02
CA THR A 6 7.78 -3.93 -11.67
C THR A 6 7.64 -2.92 -12.82
N PRO A 7 6.95 -3.26 -13.93
CA PRO A 7 6.92 -2.41 -15.10
C PRO A 7 6.13 -1.11 -14.90
N ILE A 8 6.38 -0.15 -15.78
CA ILE A 8 5.56 1.05 -15.98
C ILE A 8 4.87 0.90 -17.32
N GLU A 9 3.55 1.00 -17.33
CA GLU A 9 2.75 0.96 -18.55
C GLU A 9 2.04 2.29 -18.76
N THR A 10 1.67 2.59 -20.01
CA THR A 10 0.98 3.82 -20.38
C THR A 10 -0.45 3.53 -20.80
N TYR A 11 -1.39 4.28 -20.22
CA TYR A 11 -2.81 4.19 -20.54
C TYR A 11 -3.35 5.57 -20.93
N THR A 12 -4.43 5.57 -21.72
CA THR A 12 -5.11 6.80 -22.11
C THR A 12 -6.43 6.92 -21.35
N VAL A 13 -6.58 8.00 -20.61
CA VAL A 13 -7.80 8.33 -19.84
C VAL A 13 -8.36 9.66 -20.35
N LYS A 14 -9.54 9.64 -20.96
CA LYS A 14 -10.20 10.84 -21.55
C LYS A 14 -9.24 11.68 -22.40
N GLY A 15 -8.37 11.02 -23.18
CA GLY A 15 -7.41 11.66 -24.07
C GLY A 15 -6.08 12.11 -23.44
N LYS A 16 -5.91 11.98 -22.12
CA LYS A 16 -4.62 12.21 -21.44
C LYS A 16 -3.86 10.91 -21.21
N GLN A 17 -2.54 10.97 -21.27
CA GLN A 17 -1.69 9.85 -20.91
C GLN A 17 -1.53 9.75 -19.39
N VAL A 18 -1.59 8.52 -18.88
CA VAL A 18 -1.34 8.18 -17.48
C VAL A 18 -0.35 7.04 -17.45
N TYR A 19 0.78 7.25 -16.82
CA TYR A 19 1.73 6.20 -16.52
C TYR A 19 1.25 5.42 -15.31
N VAL A 20 1.32 4.09 -15.38
CA VAL A 20 0.87 3.21 -14.29
C VAL A 20 2.01 2.33 -13.84
N LYS A 21 2.43 2.48 -12.60
CA LYS A 21 3.37 1.57 -11.94
C LYS A 21 2.63 0.30 -11.57
N ARG A 22 2.97 -0.82 -12.21
CA ARG A 22 2.25 -2.09 -12.14
C ARG A 22 2.84 -3.01 -11.06
N ASP A 23 2.57 -2.70 -9.77
CA ASP A 23 3.01 -3.53 -8.65
C ASP A 23 2.22 -4.85 -8.50
N ASP A 24 1.21 -5.02 -9.33
CA ASP A 24 0.46 -6.26 -9.52
C ASP A 24 1.15 -7.23 -10.50
N LEU A 25 2.20 -6.81 -11.21
CA LEU A 25 2.94 -7.64 -12.15
C LEU A 25 4.32 -8.03 -11.60
N MET A 26 4.73 -9.25 -11.94
CA MET A 26 6.14 -9.67 -11.85
C MET A 26 6.90 -9.20 -13.09
N GLY A 27 8.21 -9.28 -13.05
CA GLY A 27 9.07 -8.97 -14.20
C GLY A 27 8.80 -9.84 -15.43
N ASP A 28 8.19 -11.03 -15.25
CA ASP A 28 7.73 -11.91 -16.35
C ASP A 28 6.32 -11.57 -16.89
N GLY A 29 5.68 -10.53 -16.35
CA GLY A 29 4.32 -10.10 -16.72
C GLY A 29 3.20 -10.91 -16.08
N THR A 30 3.49 -11.87 -15.19
CA THR A 30 2.46 -12.63 -14.49
C THR A 30 1.74 -11.74 -13.48
N VAL A 31 0.41 -11.80 -13.44
CA VAL A 31 -0.39 -11.05 -12.47
C VAL A 31 -0.21 -11.65 -11.08
N HIS A 32 0.23 -10.82 -10.15
CA HIS A 32 0.37 -11.16 -8.74
C HIS A 32 -0.21 -10.08 -7.84
N PRO A 33 -0.68 -10.44 -6.63
CA PRO A 33 -0.97 -9.42 -5.64
C PRO A 33 0.32 -8.73 -5.18
N PRO A 34 0.23 -7.66 -4.48
CA PRO A 34 1.12 -6.51 -4.30
C PRO A 34 2.61 -6.86 -4.20
N TRP A 35 3.27 -6.97 -5.34
CA TRP A 35 4.69 -7.29 -5.43
C TRP A 35 5.58 -6.31 -4.67
N GLY A 36 5.21 -5.04 -4.67
CA GLY A 36 5.90 -4.02 -3.89
C GLY A 36 5.87 -4.24 -2.38
N LYS A 37 4.87 -4.93 -1.85
CA LYS A 37 4.82 -5.32 -0.44
C LYS A 37 5.81 -6.44 -0.12
N LEU A 38 5.99 -7.40 -1.02
CA LEU A 38 6.93 -8.50 -0.80
C LEU A 38 8.36 -7.99 -0.59
N THR A 39 8.84 -7.11 -1.46
CA THR A 39 10.17 -6.50 -1.33
C THR A 39 10.32 -5.74 -0.01
N ALA A 40 9.31 -4.92 0.34
CA ALA A 40 9.35 -4.14 1.56
C ALA A 40 9.32 -5.03 2.82
N LEU A 41 8.52 -6.09 2.83
CA LEU A 41 8.44 -7.03 3.95
C LEU A 41 9.69 -7.89 4.08
N TRP A 42 10.33 -8.26 2.98
CA TRP A 42 11.64 -8.89 3.02
C TRP A 42 12.64 -8.04 3.80
N ASN A 43 12.74 -6.76 3.48
CA ASN A 43 13.64 -5.85 4.17
C ASN A 43 13.26 -5.64 5.64
N VAL A 44 11.97 -5.63 5.97
CA VAL A 44 11.50 -5.57 7.37
C VAL A 44 11.93 -6.83 8.12
N LEU A 45 11.62 -8.02 7.61
CA LEU A 45 11.89 -9.28 8.31
C LEU A 45 13.39 -9.54 8.45
N THR A 46 14.19 -9.23 7.43
CA THR A 46 15.66 -9.32 7.53
C THR A 46 16.24 -8.33 8.53
N SER A 47 15.66 -7.14 8.68
CA SER A 47 16.10 -6.16 9.67
C SER A 47 15.72 -6.52 11.10
N ILE A 48 14.56 -7.16 11.31
CA ILE A 48 14.11 -7.62 12.63
C ILE A 48 14.85 -8.90 13.02
N ASN A 49 15.17 -9.76 12.03
CA ASN A 49 15.78 -11.07 12.21
C ASN A 49 15.08 -11.87 13.35
N PRO A 50 13.80 -12.24 13.18
CA PRO A 50 12.99 -12.75 14.27
C PRO A 50 13.47 -14.13 14.74
N SER A 51 13.63 -14.28 16.06
CA SER A 51 13.96 -15.57 16.72
C SER A 51 12.73 -16.31 17.25
N LYS A 52 11.54 -15.75 17.07
CA LYS A 52 10.24 -16.27 17.54
C LYS A 52 9.21 -16.13 16.45
N PRO A 53 8.09 -16.90 16.50
CA PRO A 53 7.01 -16.78 15.57
C PRO A 53 6.48 -15.36 15.47
N LEU A 54 6.11 -14.96 14.26
CA LEU A 54 5.55 -13.64 13.95
C LEU A 54 4.03 -13.70 13.99
N ILE A 55 3.39 -12.63 14.45
CA ILE A 55 1.95 -12.45 14.32
C ILE A 55 1.63 -11.07 13.75
N HIS A 56 0.69 -11.01 12.80
CA HIS A 56 0.23 -9.79 12.17
C HIS A 56 -1.29 -9.77 12.03
N LEU A 57 -1.90 -8.59 12.23
CA LEU A 57 -3.32 -8.36 11.95
C LEU A 57 -3.50 -7.91 10.50
N SER A 58 -4.10 -8.76 9.68
CA SER A 58 -4.56 -8.42 8.34
C SER A 58 -5.98 -7.83 8.38
N VAL A 59 -6.32 -7.00 7.39
CA VAL A 59 -7.62 -6.34 7.27
C VAL A 59 -8.28 -6.65 5.95
N TYR A 60 -9.56 -6.28 5.78
CA TYR A 60 -10.32 -6.52 4.55
C TYR A 60 -9.56 -6.02 3.31
N GLY A 61 -9.55 -6.83 2.27
CA GLY A 61 -8.89 -6.52 1.01
C GLY A 61 -7.37 -6.35 1.07
N SER A 62 -6.75 -6.52 2.24
CA SER A 62 -5.31 -6.39 2.39
C SER A 62 -4.58 -7.68 2.06
N TRP A 63 -3.63 -7.60 1.15
CA TRP A 63 -2.71 -8.68 0.83
C TRP A 63 -1.53 -8.81 1.83
N SER A 64 -1.58 -8.10 2.95
CA SER A 64 -0.49 -8.11 3.93
C SER A 64 -0.20 -9.49 4.53
N GLY A 65 -1.26 -10.25 4.83
CA GLY A 65 -1.13 -11.61 5.35
C GLY A 65 -0.49 -12.56 4.34
N TRP A 66 -0.94 -12.53 3.09
CA TRP A 66 -0.35 -13.32 2.02
C TRP A 66 1.13 -12.96 1.79
N ALA A 67 1.43 -11.67 1.67
CA ALA A 67 2.80 -11.21 1.43
C ALA A 67 3.76 -11.63 2.57
N LEU A 68 3.29 -11.58 3.82
CA LEU A 68 4.05 -12.08 4.96
C LEU A 68 4.22 -13.59 4.93
N ALA A 69 3.20 -14.35 4.53
CA ALA A 69 3.30 -15.80 4.40
C ALA A 69 4.35 -16.20 3.37
N GLU A 70 4.39 -15.54 2.20
CA GLU A 70 5.39 -15.80 1.17
C GLU A 70 6.80 -15.44 1.63
N VAL A 71 7.01 -14.24 2.17
CA VAL A 71 8.33 -13.82 2.65
C VAL A 71 8.80 -14.65 3.84
N SER A 72 7.91 -14.98 4.76
CA SER A 72 8.25 -15.83 5.92
C SER A 72 8.65 -17.23 5.50
N LYS A 73 7.98 -17.80 4.48
CA LYS A 73 8.35 -19.10 3.91
C LYS A 73 9.76 -19.09 3.31
N GLU A 74 10.09 -18.07 2.53
CA GLU A 74 11.42 -17.93 1.92
C GLU A 74 12.54 -17.74 2.96
N LEU A 75 12.25 -17.00 4.03
CA LEU A 75 13.19 -16.74 5.12
C LEU A 75 13.17 -17.82 6.22
N ASN A 76 12.32 -18.84 6.06
CA ASN A 76 12.10 -19.91 7.05
C ASN A 76 11.69 -19.40 8.45
N TYR A 77 10.78 -18.40 8.48
CA TYR A 77 10.18 -17.89 9.70
C TYR A 77 8.76 -18.44 9.89
N GLU A 78 8.39 -18.75 11.13
CA GLU A 78 7.01 -19.07 11.47
C GLU A 78 6.16 -17.79 11.53
N PHE A 79 4.98 -17.83 10.90
CA PHE A 79 4.10 -16.67 10.79
C PHE A 79 2.64 -17.06 10.99
N ILE A 80 1.88 -16.21 11.68
CA ILE A 80 0.44 -16.34 11.92
C ILE A 80 -0.26 -15.06 11.47
N MET A 81 -1.26 -15.21 10.58
CA MET A 81 -2.12 -14.12 10.18
C MET A 81 -3.37 -14.09 11.06
N ALA A 82 -3.48 -13.09 11.93
CA ALA A 82 -4.73 -12.75 12.58
C ALA A 82 -5.64 -11.96 11.63
N TYR A 83 -6.94 -12.23 11.63
CA TYR A 83 -7.90 -11.56 10.74
C TYR A 83 -9.26 -11.38 11.43
N PRO A 84 -10.07 -10.36 11.06
CA PRO A 84 -11.43 -10.23 11.55
C PRO A 84 -12.30 -11.37 10.98
N ASP A 85 -12.87 -12.20 11.88
CA ASP A 85 -13.74 -13.32 11.53
C ASP A 85 -15.10 -12.80 11.05
N SER A 86 -15.18 -12.54 9.76
CA SER A 86 -16.34 -11.95 9.09
C SER A 86 -16.46 -12.49 7.67
N SER A 87 -17.70 -12.66 7.20
CA SER A 87 -17.99 -13.06 5.82
C SER A 87 -17.50 -12.06 4.76
N LYS A 88 -17.21 -10.81 5.17
CA LYS A 88 -16.60 -9.80 4.30
C LYS A 88 -15.09 -10.01 4.10
N PHE A 89 -14.44 -10.88 4.87
CA PHE A 89 -13.02 -11.14 4.68
C PHE A 89 -12.81 -12.08 3.48
N PRO A 90 -12.01 -11.71 2.47
CA PRO A 90 -11.87 -12.50 1.25
C PRO A 90 -11.31 -13.89 1.51
N GLN A 91 -12.06 -14.93 1.14
CA GLN A 91 -11.70 -16.33 1.39
C GLN A 91 -10.35 -16.73 0.74
N HIS A 92 -10.10 -16.24 -0.46
CA HIS A 92 -8.83 -16.53 -1.16
C HIS A 92 -7.58 -16.00 -0.42
N ILE A 93 -7.70 -14.92 0.36
CA ILE A 93 -6.59 -14.42 1.21
C ILE A 93 -6.32 -15.40 2.35
N LEU A 94 -7.38 -15.97 2.94
CA LEU A 94 -7.25 -16.97 4.01
C LEU A 94 -6.57 -18.23 3.51
N GLU A 95 -7.02 -18.76 2.37
CA GLU A 95 -6.47 -19.97 1.77
C GLU A 95 -4.99 -19.84 1.42
N LYS A 96 -4.60 -18.67 0.94
CA LYS A 96 -3.20 -18.40 0.58
C LYS A 96 -2.30 -18.10 1.77
N SER A 97 -2.85 -17.66 2.88
CA SER A 97 -2.06 -17.31 4.08
C SER A 97 -1.74 -18.50 5.00
N LYS A 98 -2.38 -19.64 4.80
CA LYS A 98 -2.17 -20.94 5.50
C LYS A 98 -2.36 -20.90 7.02
N ASN A 99 -1.50 -20.23 7.78
CA ASN A 99 -1.60 -20.14 9.25
C ASN A 99 -2.45 -18.92 9.62
N VAL A 100 -3.73 -19.15 9.91
CA VAL A 100 -4.72 -18.08 10.16
C VAL A 100 -5.31 -18.18 11.56
N LEU A 101 -5.58 -17.04 12.17
CA LEU A 101 -6.18 -16.91 13.49
C LEU A 101 -7.38 -15.95 13.43
N PRO A 102 -8.62 -16.47 13.53
CA PRO A 102 -9.81 -15.61 13.55
C PRO A 102 -9.88 -14.77 14.83
N ILE A 103 -10.26 -13.51 14.69
CA ILE A 103 -10.47 -12.57 15.79
C ILE A 103 -11.85 -11.96 15.65
N LYS A 104 -12.59 -11.87 16.77
CA LYS A 104 -13.89 -11.21 16.78
C LYS A 104 -13.80 -9.80 16.18
N PRO A 105 -14.58 -9.49 15.13
CA PRO A 105 -14.57 -8.18 14.49
C PRO A 105 -14.84 -7.05 15.49
N ASN A 106 -14.07 -5.98 15.37
CA ASN A 106 -14.18 -4.80 16.20
C ASN A 106 -13.44 -3.62 15.53
N MET A 107 -13.41 -2.46 16.19
CA MET A 107 -12.57 -1.35 15.78
C MET A 107 -11.09 -1.79 15.67
N MET A 108 -10.37 -1.25 14.70
CA MET A 108 -9.01 -1.67 14.36
C MET A 108 -8.05 -1.65 15.56
N ASN A 109 -8.11 -0.60 16.37
CA ASN A 109 -7.28 -0.47 17.58
C ASN A 109 -7.56 -1.57 18.61
N VAL A 110 -8.83 -1.98 18.76
CA VAL A 110 -9.24 -3.06 19.66
C VAL A 110 -8.71 -4.39 19.18
N MET A 111 -8.87 -4.70 17.88
CA MET A 111 -8.34 -5.92 17.28
C MET A 111 -6.81 -5.97 17.36
N TYR A 112 -6.13 -4.87 17.06
CA TYR A 112 -4.68 -4.78 17.16
C TYR A 112 -4.16 -4.97 18.59
N ASN A 113 -4.87 -4.44 19.59
CA ASN A 113 -4.55 -4.68 20.99
C ASN A 113 -4.78 -6.14 21.39
N LYS A 114 -5.82 -6.79 20.89
CA LYS A 114 -6.07 -8.23 21.10
C LYS A 114 -4.95 -9.09 20.53
N VAL A 115 -4.48 -8.78 19.32
CA VAL A 115 -3.30 -9.44 18.72
C VAL A 115 -2.07 -9.23 19.60
N GLY A 116 -1.89 -8.05 20.16
CA GLY A 116 -0.80 -7.77 21.10
C GLY A 116 -0.90 -8.56 22.42
N GLN A 117 -2.10 -8.83 22.90
CA GLN A 117 -2.32 -9.73 24.03
C GLN A 117 -1.91 -11.17 23.69
N ILE A 118 -2.40 -11.69 22.56
CA ILE A 118 -2.06 -13.04 22.05
C ILE A 118 -0.54 -13.17 21.85
N ALA A 119 0.10 -12.16 21.28
CA ALA A 119 1.54 -12.16 21.08
C ALA A 119 2.32 -12.34 22.40
N ARG A 120 1.90 -11.64 23.48
CA ARG A 120 2.52 -11.80 24.81
C ARG A 120 2.24 -13.18 25.42
N GLU A 121 1.01 -13.66 25.34
CA GLU A 121 0.59 -14.96 25.90
C GLU A 121 1.29 -16.17 25.23
N LYS A 122 1.56 -16.05 23.92
CA LYS A 122 2.15 -17.10 23.09
C LYS A 122 3.65 -16.92 22.82
N ASP A 123 4.23 -15.86 23.36
CA ASP A 123 5.63 -15.48 23.12
C ASP A 123 5.95 -15.23 21.62
N TYR A 124 5.04 -14.57 20.90
CA TYR A 124 5.22 -14.20 19.49
C TYR A 124 5.72 -12.77 19.36
N ILE A 125 6.39 -12.47 18.26
CA ILE A 125 6.73 -11.09 17.86
C ILE A 125 5.54 -10.50 17.09
N ARG A 126 4.89 -9.49 17.68
CA ARG A 126 3.85 -8.73 16.99
C ARG A 126 4.49 -7.73 16.03
N LEU A 127 4.18 -7.86 14.73
CA LEU A 127 4.61 -6.89 13.74
C LEU A 127 3.89 -5.54 13.92
N PRO A 128 4.55 -4.42 13.59
CA PRO A 128 3.95 -3.11 13.62
C PRO A 128 2.67 -3.06 12.78
N TYR A 129 1.68 -2.28 13.26
CA TYR A 129 0.45 -2.07 12.49
C TYR A 129 0.77 -1.50 11.11
N ALA A 130 0.21 -2.15 10.08
CA ALA A 130 0.41 -1.78 8.68
C ALA A 130 1.90 -1.68 8.26
N PHE A 131 2.79 -2.38 8.98
CA PHE A 131 4.23 -2.37 8.73
C PHE A 131 4.89 -0.99 8.88
N ASP A 132 4.41 -0.18 9.83
CA ASP A 132 5.01 1.13 10.14
C ASP A 132 6.43 0.95 10.72
N HIS A 133 7.35 0.64 9.82
CA HIS A 133 8.75 0.31 10.08
C HIS A 133 9.68 1.04 9.12
N GLY A 134 10.82 1.52 9.62
CA GLY A 134 11.77 2.29 8.82
C GLY A 134 12.24 1.57 7.55
N ALA A 135 12.48 0.26 7.62
CA ALA A 135 12.88 -0.54 6.45
C ALA A 135 11.77 -0.60 5.39
N TYR A 136 10.49 -0.69 5.78
CA TYR A 136 9.37 -0.64 4.83
C TYR A 136 9.31 0.70 4.11
N ILE A 137 9.37 1.80 4.87
CA ILE A 137 9.33 3.17 4.34
C ILE A 137 10.52 3.41 3.40
N ALA A 138 11.73 3.02 3.83
CA ALA A 138 12.94 3.17 3.01
C ALA A 138 12.84 2.39 1.68
N THR A 139 12.24 1.19 1.69
CA THR A 139 12.03 0.41 0.47
C THR A 139 11.08 1.12 -0.49
N GLN A 140 9.96 1.68 -0.01
CA GLN A 140 9.05 2.42 -0.88
C GLN A 140 9.70 3.68 -1.46
N ARG A 141 10.50 4.38 -0.67
CA ARG A 141 11.33 5.49 -1.18
C ARG A 141 12.27 5.04 -2.30
N GLN A 142 13.02 3.97 -2.08
CA GLN A 142 13.95 3.44 -3.07
C GLN A 142 13.22 3.06 -4.37
N ARG A 143 12.06 2.43 -4.28
CA ARG A 143 11.26 2.04 -5.45
C ARG A 143 10.80 3.26 -6.26
N LEU A 144 10.35 4.33 -5.63
CA LEU A 144 10.03 5.57 -6.34
C LEU A 144 11.27 6.21 -6.95
N ARG A 145 12.41 6.16 -6.26
CA ARG A 145 13.69 6.65 -6.81
C ARG A 145 14.10 5.92 -8.10
N GLU A 146 13.84 4.61 -8.18
CA GLU A 146 14.10 3.86 -9.42
C GLU A 146 13.17 4.32 -10.55
N VAL A 147 11.88 4.51 -10.26
CA VAL A 147 10.92 5.06 -11.23
C VAL A 147 11.38 6.43 -11.75
N LYS A 148 11.84 7.33 -10.88
CA LYS A 148 12.31 8.68 -11.24
C LYS A 148 13.57 8.70 -12.11
N LYS A 149 14.28 7.59 -12.27
CA LYS A 149 15.39 7.46 -13.23
C LYS A 149 14.89 7.25 -14.67
N GLU A 150 13.70 6.69 -14.83
CA GLU A 150 13.13 6.28 -16.10
C GLU A 150 12.03 7.22 -16.57
N LEU A 151 11.31 7.85 -15.63
CA LEU A 151 10.14 8.66 -15.89
C LEU A 151 10.18 9.94 -15.05
N ASP A 152 10.03 11.09 -15.71
CA ASP A 152 9.70 12.36 -15.07
C ASP A 152 8.18 12.52 -15.04
N PHE A 153 7.62 13.00 -13.94
CA PHE A 153 6.18 13.19 -13.77
C PHE A 153 5.91 14.31 -12.77
N ASP A 154 4.76 14.98 -12.98
CA ASP A 154 4.33 16.12 -12.16
C ASP A 154 3.41 15.67 -11.02
N HIS A 155 2.61 14.65 -11.26
CA HIS A 155 1.59 14.17 -10.32
C HIS A 155 1.80 12.70 -9.98
N LEU A 156 1.82 12.39 -8.67
CA LEU A 156 1.80 11.02 -8.17
C LEU A 156 0.47 10.74 -7.49
N VAL A 157 -0.28 9.77 -8.01
CA VAL A 157 -1.58 9.35 -7.45
C VAL A 157 -1.46 7.94 -6.89
N VAL A 158 -1.90 7.74 -5.64
CA VAL A 158 -1.85 6.44 -4.97
C VAL A 158 -3.01 6.25 -4.01
N SER A 159 -3.50 5.02 -3.91
CA SER A 159 -4.49 4.64 -2.90
C SER A 159 -3.87 4.55 -1.51
N SER A 160 -4.64 4.84 -0.47
CA SER A 160 -4.16 4.76 0.89
C SER A 160 -5.21 4.23 1.87
N GLY A 161 -4.78 3.29 2.71
CA GLY A 161 -5.48 2.92 3.94
C GLY A 161 -4.74 3.44 5.17
N SER A 162 -3.69 2.74 5.57
CA SER A 162 -2.87 3.08 6.75
C SER A 162 -1.87 4.23 6.54
N GLY A 163 -1.60 4.57 5.29
CA GLY A 163 -0.66 5.63 4.92
C GLY A 163 0.82 5.26 4.90
N VAL A 164 1.21 4.03 5.23
CA VAL A 164 2.66 3.71 5.34
C VAL A 164 3.34 3.65 3.98
N THR A 165 2.72 3.02 2.99
CA THR A 165 3.24 3.03 1.60
C THR A 165 3.28 4.45 1.06
N CYS A 166 2.17 5.19 1.20
CA CYS A 166 2.09 6.59 0.78
C CYS A 166 3.17 7.45 1.43
N LEU A 167 3.44 7.25 2.72
CA LEU A 167 4.50 7.97 3.42
C LEU A 167 5.86 7.74 2.75
N GLY A 168 6.20 6.50 2.40
CA GLY A 168 7.46 6.21 1.72
C GLY A 168 7.55 6.86 0.35
N LEU A 169 6.50 6.74 -0.46
CA LEU A 169 6.44 7.36 -1.78
C LEU A 169 6.50 8.88 -1.70
N MET A 170 5.72 9.48 -0.81
CA MET A 170 5.66 10.93 -0.64
C MET A 170 7.00 11.51 -0.18
N LEU A 171 7.71 10.85 0.76
CA LEU A 171 9.03 11.26 1.22
C LEU A 171 10.09 11.28 0.10
N GLU A 172 9.93 10.47 -0.94
CA GLU A 172 10.83 10.47 -2.11
C GLU A 172 10.35 11.37 -3.24
N HIS A 173 9.03 11.60 -3.33
CA HIS A 173 8.48 12.51 -4.32
C HIS A 173 8.91 13.96 -4.07
N GLU A 174 9.23 14.27 -2.81
CA GLU A 174 9.78 15.56 -2.36
C GLU A 174 9.04 16.80 -2.87
N PRO A 175 7.80 17.01 -2.45
CA PRO A 175 7.16 18.31 -2.73
C PRO A 175 7.90 19.48 -2.05
N TRP A 176 8.81 19.21 -1.11
CA TRP A 176 9.65 20.23 -0.44
C TRP A 176 10.71 20.89 -1.33
N ALA A 177 11.13 20.24 -2.42
CA ALA A 177 12.05 20.85 -3.37
C ALA A 177 11.47 22.14 -3.97
N SER A 178 10.12 22.28 -3.95
CA SER A 178 9.42 23.48 -4.36
C SER A 178 9.65 24.69 -3.45
N LEU A 179 10.01 24.50 -2.19
CA LEU A 179 10.39 25.58 -1.29
C LEU A 179 11.69 26.26 -1.76
N LEU A 180 12.51 25.57 -2.55
CA LEU A 180 13.77 26.04 -3.09
C LEU A 180 13.67 26.39 -4.59
N ASP A 181 12.72 25.80 -5.31
CA ASP A 181 12.41 26.10 -6.72
C ASP A 181 10.90 26.30 -6.91
N PRO A 182 10.43 27.53 -7.03
CA PRO A 182 9.02 27.84 -7.21
C PRO A 182 8.42 27.31 -8.53
N ARG A 183 9.25 26.79 -9.45
CA ARG A 183 8.80 26.12 -10.68
C ARG A 183 8.47 24.65 -10.48
N ASN A 184 8.78 24.10 -9.30
CA ASN A 184 8.43 22.71 -8.99
C ASN A 184 6.94 22.63 -8.65
N THR A 185 6.14 22.23 -9.62
CA THR A 185 4.67 22.05 -9.52
C THR A 185 4.28 20.63 -9.11
N ARG A 186 5.23 19.80 -8.72
CA ARG A 186 4.98 18.39 -8.37
C ARG A 186 4.00 18.26 -7.22
N THR A 187 2.98 17.45 -7.41
CA THR A 187 1.94 17.21 -6.42
C THR A 187 1.81 15.72 -6.11
N PHE A 188 1.48 15.43 -4.86
CA PHE A 188 1.21 14.09 -4.36
C PHE A 188 -0.26 13.98 -3.95
N HIS A 189 -0.99 13.06 -4.58
CA HIS A 189 -2.40 12.82 -4.33
C HIS A 189 -2.57 11.44 -3.68
N THR A 190 -3.10 11.39 -2.49
CA THR A 190 -3.44 10.13 -1.85
C THR A 190 -4.94 10.00 -1.66
N VAL A 191 -5.54 9.03 -2.35
CA VAL A 191 -6.96 8.72 -2.21
C VAL A 191 -7.14 7.80 -1.02
N ASN A 192 -7.66 8.36 0.06
CA ASN A 192 -7.74 7.72 1.35
C ASN A 192 -9.11 7.09 1.59
N VAL A 193 -9.11 5.79 1.82
CA VAL A 193 -10.32 5.00 2.08
C VAL A 193 -10.55 4.71 3.58
N SER A 194 -9.62 5.07 4.47
CA SER A 194 -9.72 4.78 5.91
C SER A 194 -9.96 5.99 6.82
N GLY A 195 -10.23 7.13 6.21
CA GLY A 195 -10.46 8.41 6.90
C GLY A 195 -9.22 9.32 6.92
N GLU A 196 -9.43 10.58 6.56
CA GLU A 196 -8.42 11.60 6.36
C GLU A 196 -7.46 11.77 7.54
N ASP A 197 -7.99 11.73 8.76
CA ASP A 197 -7.22 11.85 9.98
C ASP A 197 -6.15 10.78 10.15
N THR A 198 -6.35 9.58 9.60
CA THR A 198 -5.39 8.47 9.71
C THR A 198 -4.09 8.83 9.00
N ILE A 199 -4.18 9.39 7.80
CA ILE A 199 -3.03 9.80 7.01
C ILE A 199 -2.36 11.04 7.62
N LYS A 200 -3.14 12.05 7.99
CA LYS A 200 -2.62 13.28 8.64
C LYS A 200 -1.83 12.94 9.89
N LYS A 201 -2.37 12.09 10.76
CA LYS A 201 -1.68 11.63 11.98
C LYS A 201 -0.39 10.86 11.65
N LYS A 202 -0.40 10.05 10.59
CA LYS A 202 0.78 9.33 10.11
C LYS A 202 1.86 10.32 9.65
N PHE A 203 1.52 11.29 8.84
CA PHE A 203 2.45 12.31 8.36
C PHE A 203 3.05 13.12 9.51
N LEU A 204 2.20 13.61 10.43
CA LEU A 204 2.64 14.35 11.60
C LEU A 204 3.58 13.55 12.51
N LYS A 205 3.31 12.24 12.71
CA LYS A 205 4.21 11.34 13.46
C LYS A 205 5.62 11.30 12.87
N HIS A 206 5.73 11.44 11.54
CA HIS A 206 7.00 11.47 10.82
C HIS A 206 7.48 12.90 10.51
N GLN A 207 6.96 13.91 11.24
CA GLN A 207 7.33 15.33 11.14
C GLN A 207 7.06 15.95 9.76
N ILE A 208 6.09 15.40 9.03
CA ILE A 208 5.67 15.91 7.73
C ILE A 208 4.46 16.80 7.93
N GLN A 209 4.58 18.05 7.51
CA GLN A 209 3.47 18.99 7.49
C GLN A 209 2.73 18.87 6.15
N PRO A 210 1.40 18.73 6.17
CA PRO A 210 0.61 18.86 4.96
C PRO A 210 0.90 20.21 4.28
N SER A 211 1.08 20.18 2.96
CA SER A 211 1.30 21.37 2.15
C SER A 211 0.28 21.38 1.01
N GLU A 212 0.17 22.48 0.28
CA GLU A 212 -0.70 22.58 -0.91
C GLU A 212 -0.32 21.56 -2.00
N GLN A 213 0.89 21.03 -1.94
CA GLN A 213 1.38 19.98 -2.85
C GLN A 213 1.05 18.57 -2.40
N ILE A 214 0.46 18.39 -1.23
CA ILE A 214 0.05 17.09 -0.69
C ILE A 214 -1.47 17.11 -0.52
N GLU A 215 -2.18 16.58 -1.50
CA GLU A 215 -3.62 16.44 -1.45
C GLU A 215 -4.02 15.10 -0.82
N ILE A 216 -4.70 15.15 0.31
CA ILE A 216 -5.31 13.99 0.94
C ILE A 216 -6.77 13.97 0.55
N VAL A 217 -7.08 13.16 -0.46
CA VAL A 217 -8.44 13.03 -0.99
C VAL A 217 -9.22 12.04 -0.15
N LYS A 218 -10.38 12.45 0.36
CA LYS A 218 -11.33 11.51 0.94
C LYS A 218 -12.01 10.71 -0.17
N SER A 219 -11.93 9.37 -0.11
CA SER A 219 -12.71 8.52 -0.99
C SER A 219 -14.21 8.72 -0.74
N GLU A 220 -15.02 8.72 -1.80
CA GLU A 220 -16.47 8.70 -1.70
C GLU A 220 -17.04 7.31 -1.32
N PHE A 221 -16.20 6.28 -1.39
CA PHE A 221 -16.52 4.91 -1.02
C PHE A 221 -16.06 4.61 0.41
N GLU A 222 -16.85 3.84 1.15
CA GLU A 222 -16.47 3.39 2.48
C GLU A 222 -15.30 2.38 2.42
N PHE A 223 -14.67 2.16 3.56
CA PHE A 223 -13.49 1.29 3.66
C PHE A 223 -13.72 -0.13 3.16
N ASP A 224 -14.87 -0.72 3.47
CA ASP A 224 -15.24 -2.10 3.15
C ASP A 224 -16.13 -2.25 1.90
N ASP A 225 -16.36 -1.16 1.17
CA ASP A 225 -17.00 -1.24 -0.15
C ASP A 225 -16.07 -1.88 -1.16
N MET A 226 -16.58 -2.83 -1.92
CA MET A 226 -15.89 -3.47 -3.04
C MET A 226 -16.37 -2.87 -4.36
N MET A 227 -15.46 -2.50 -5.23
CA MET A 227 -15.76 -1.97 -6.57
C MET A 227 -15.75 -3.10 -7.61
N GLU A 228 -16.51 -4.18 -7.40
CA GLU A 228 -16.52 -5.36 -8.26
C GLU A 228 -16.93 -5.03 -9.71
N SER A 229 -17.98 -4.24 -9.86
CA SER A 229 -18.56 -3.89 -11.18
C SER A 229 -17.81 -2.76 -11.90
N TYR A 230 -16.87 -2.10 -11.25
CA TYR A 230 -16.07 -1.04 -11.88
C TYR A 230 -14.86 -1.66 -12.60
N GLU A 231 -14.82 -1.50 -13.91
CA GLU A 231 -13.75 -2.03 -14.75
C GLU A 231 -12.58 -1.03 -14.84
N THR A 232 -11.37 -1.55 -14.77
CA THR A 232 -10.12 -0.81 -14.95
C THR A 232 -9.33 -1.44 -16.10
N PRO A 233 -8.51 -0.66 -16.85
CA PRO A 233 -7.76 -1.19 -17.98
C PRO A 233 -6.63 -2.15 -17.59
N PHE A 234 -6.39 -2.32 -16.29
CA PHE A 234 -5.44 -3.25 -15.71
C PHE A 234 -5.99 -3.81 -14.39
N PRO A 235 -5.51 -4.97 -13.91
CA PRO A 235 -5.91 -5.50 -12.61
C PRO A 235 -5.62 -4.53 -11.46
N CYS A 236 -6.65 -4.16 -10.72
CA CYS A 236 -6.61 -3.27 -9.57
C CYS A 236 -7.26 -3.92 -8.36
N ASN A 237 -6.77 -3.63 -7.17
CA ASN A 237 -7.41 -4.05 -5.94
C ASN A 237 -8.76 -3.32 -5.75
N GLU A 238 -9.84 -4.09 -5.52
CA GLU A 238 -11.22 -3.58 -5.45
C GLU A 238 -11.51 -2.74 -4.22
N PHE A 239 -10.78 -2.98 -3.13
CA PHE A 239 -10.96 -2.20 -1.90
C PHE A 239 -10.17 -0.89 -1.90
N TRP A 240 -9.08 -0.79 -2.71
CA TRP A 240 -8.10 0.29 -2.62
C TRP A 240 -7.84 0.98 -3.95
N ASP A 241 -7.15 0.31 -4.85
CA ASP A 241 -6.60 0.94 -6.06
C ASP A 241 -7.68 1.30 -7.07
N LYS A 242 -8.76 0.51 -7.19
CA LYS A 242 -9.94 0.87 -8.01
C LYS A 242 -10.57 2.20 -7.58
N LYS A 243 -10.64 2.48 -6.27
CA LYS A 243 -11.18 3.75 -5.76
C LYS A 243 -10.30 4.94 -6.13
N ALA A 244 -8.98 4.75 -6.07
CA ALA A 244 -8.03 5.79 -6.46
C ALA A 244 -8.02 6.01 -7.98
N TRP A 245 -8.13 4.94 -8.77
CA TRP A 245 -8.25 5.05 -10.22
C TRP A 245 -9.55 5.73 -10.63
N TYR A 246 -10.68 5.36 -10.03
CA TYR A 246 -11.96 6.02 -10.24
C TYR A 246 -11.86 7.53 -9.96
N TRP A 247 -11.29 7.92 -8.82
CA TRP A 247 -11.09 9.32 -8.49
C TRP A 247 -10.22 10.02 -9.54
N LEU A 248 -9.14 9.41 -10.00
CA LEU A 248 -8.28 9.96 -11.04
C LEU A 248 -9.07 10.19 -12.33
N GLU A 249 -9.85 9.21 -12.78
CA GLU A 249 -10.68 9.35 -14.00
C GLU A 249 -11.70 10.49 -13.90
N GLN A 250 -12.32 10.68 -12.73
CA GLN A 250 -13.28 11.77 -12.53
C GLN A 250 -12.61 13.15 -12.51
N ASN A 251 -11.35 13.21 -12.16
CA ASN A 251 -10.62 14.48 -11.98
C ASN A 251 -9.52 14.70 -13.03
N ILE A 252 -9.35 13.81 -13.99
CA ILE A 252 -8.23 13.80 -14.95
C ILE A 252 -8.03 15.15 -15.66
N GLU A 253 -9.09 15.88 -15.94
CA GLU A 253 -9.05 17.16 -16.63
C GLU A 253 -8.36 18.28 -15.82
N LYS A 254 -8.30 18.12 -14.49
CA LYS A 254 -7.67 19.08 -13.58
C LYS A 254 -6.13 18.98 -13.57
N PHE A 255 -5.59 17.88 -14.07
CA PHE A 255 -4.15 17.63 -14.07
C PHE A 255 -3.48 18.27 -15.27
N GLU A 256 -2.45 19.04 -15.04
CA GLU A 256 -1.55 19.57 -16.06
C GLU A 256 -0.20 18.84 -15.93
N GLY A 257 0.37 18.36 -17.06
CA GLY A 257 1.62 17.60 -17.04
C GLY A 257 1.43 16.09 -16.93
N GLU A 258 2.50 15.41 -16.58
CA GLU A 258 2.62 13.95 -16.58
C GLU A 258 2.11 13.35 -15.26
N ILE A 259 1.31 12.30 -15.38
CA ILE A 259 0.65 11.64 -14.23
C ILE A 259 1.20 10.23 -14.05
N LEU A 260 1.69 9.92 -12.88
CA LEU A 260 2.02 8.56 -12.46
C LEU A 260 0.95 8.06 -11.47
N PHE A 261 0.24 7.00 -11.84
CA PHE A 261 -0.61 6.24 -10.94
C PHE A 261 0.15 5.04 -10.38
N TRP A 262 0.17 4.90 -9.07
CA TRP A 262 0.83 3.76 -8.43
C TRP A 262 -0.19 2.67 -8.08
N ASN A 263 -0.30 1.64 -8.93
CA ASN A 263 -1.13 0.47 -8.67
C ASN A 263 -0.44 -0.45 -7.65
N LEU A 264 -0.94 -0.49 -6.42
CA LEU A 264 -0.32 -1.23 -5.31
C LEU A 264 -0.53 -2.74 -5.39
N GLY A 265 -1.54 -3.20 -6.12
CA GLY A 265 -1.82 -4.61 -6.27
C GLY A 265 -3.01 -4.92 -7.16
N GLY A 266 -3.07 -6.15 -7.62
CA GLY A 266 -4.16 -6.66 -8.42
C GLY A 266 -5.23 -7.38 -7.59
N ASN A 267 -6.23 -7.87 -8.30
CA ASN A 267 -7.14 -8.90 -7.83
C ASN A 267 -6.64 -10.27 -8.31
N TRP A 268 -7.03 -11.31 -7.58
CA TRP A 268 -6.83 -12.68 -8.02
C TRP A 268 -8.00 -13.16 -8.83
#